data_c298e54bd1cb59d5603a015547c3b7ae
#
_entry.id   c298e54bd1cb59d5603a015547c3b7ae
#
_cell.length_a   1.000
_cell.length_b   1.000
_cell.length_c   1.000
_cell.angle_alpha   90.00
_cell.angle_beta   90.00
_cell.angle_gamma   90.00
#
_symmetry.space_group_name_H-M   'P 1'
#
loop_
_entity.id
_entity.type
_entity.pdbx_description
1 polymer ?
#
loop_
_entity_poly.entity_id
_entity_poly.type
_entity_poly.pdbx_seq_one_letter_code
_entity_poly.pdbx_strand_id
1 'polypeptide(L)'
;MYSRLSRKYGIQIPPTVKIGYGLYIGHGIGIIINDSTVIGSNCNISQFLTIGSNRGTPAIIGDNVYIGPSVCIVENVRIGNNTTIGAGSVV
;
A
#
# COMPACT_ATOMS: atom_id res chain seq x y z
N MET A 1 5.12 14.64 -10.60
CA MET A 1 5.73 14.10 -9.38
C MET A 1 5.72 12.59 -9.30
N TYR A 2 4.59 11.97 -9.52
CA TYR A 2 4.46 10.51 -9.43
C TYR A 2 5.48 9.77 -10.30
N SER A 3 5.57 10.07 -11.58
CA SER A 3 6.47 9.34 -12.48
C SER A 3 7.93 9.53 -12.12
N ARG A 4 8.27 10.67 -11.56
CA ARG A 4 9.62 10.98 -11.12
C ARG A 4 10.03 10.12 -9.92
N LEU A 5 9.16 10.07 -8.91
CA LEU A 5 9.39 9.23 -7.74
C LEU A 5 9.42 7.75 -8.13
N SER A 6 8.51 7.36 -9.00
CA SER A 6 8.41 5.99 -9.45
C SER A 6 9.72 5.50 -10.08
N ARG A 7 10.32 6.31 -10.94
CA ARG A 7 11.57 5.91 -11.59
C ARG A 7 12.76 5.90 -10.64
N LYS A 8 12.83 6.90 -9.76
CA LYS A 8 14.00 7.05 -8.91
C LYS A 8 14.05 6.03 -7.79
N TYR A 9 12.89 5.69 -7.23
CA TYR A 9 12.84 4.86 -6.02
C TYR A 9 12.10 3.53 -6.22
N GLY A 10 11.66 3.23 -7.43
CA GLY A 10 10.89 2.02 -7.68
C GLY A 10 9.51 2.03 -7.03
N ILE A 11 8.89 3.20 -6.92
CA ILE A 11 7.56 3.34 -6.36
C ILE A 11 6.54 3.31 -7.49
N GLN A 12 5.60 2.38 -7.43
CA GLN A 12 4.52 2.26 -8.40
C GLN A 12 3.18 2.38 -7.69
N ILE A 13 2.66 3.60 -7.65
CA ILE A 13 1.34 3.88 -7.09
C ILE A 13 0.54 4.56 -8.19
N PRO A 14 -0.25 3.81 -8.95
CA PRO A 14 -1.02 4.39 -10.05
C PRO A 14 -1.98 5.48 -9.55
N PRO A 15 -2.27 6.48 -10.36
CA PRO A 15 -3.18 7.56 -9.94
C PRO A 15 -4.61 7.11 -9.66
N THR A 16 -4.98 5.90 -10.09
CA THR A 16 -6.28 5.33 -9.81
C THR A 16 -6.42 4.74 -8.42
N VAL A 17 -5.32 4.58 -7.68
CA VAL A 17 -5.38 4.16 -6.29
C VAL A 17 -6.06 5.24 -5.47
N LYS A 18 -7.05 4.85 -4.66
CA LYS A 18 -7.75 5.80 -3.79
C LYS A 18 -7.07 5.81 -2.44
N ILE A 19 -6.59 6.98 -2.05
CA ILE A 19 -5.85 7.16 -0.80
C ILE A 19 -6.48 8.30 -0.03
N GLY A 20 -6.79 8.06 1.25
CA GLY A 20 -7.25 9.10 2.14
C GLY A 20 -6.14 10.06 2.54
N TYR A 21 -6.41 10.91 3.53
CA TYR A 21 -5.44 11.89 4.00
C TYR A 21 -4.33 11.26 4.81
N GLY A 22 -3.18 11.90 4.77
CA GLY A 22 -2.13 11.60 5.74
C GLY A 22 -1.37 10.31 5.49
N LEU A 23 -1.27 9.89 4.24
CA LEU A 23 -0.42 8.74 3.93
C LEU A 23 1.03 9.08 4.26
N TYR A 24 1.67 8.24 5.05
CA TYR A 24 3.08 8.38 5.37
C TYR A 24 3.85 7.20 4.78
N ILE A 25 4.90 7.52 4.04
CA ILE A 25 5.79 6.51 3.47
C ILE A 25 7.12 6.63 4.21
N GLY A 26 7.43 5.64 5.05
CA GLY A 26 8.62 5.67 5.86
C GLY A 26 9.89 5.60 5.04
N HIS A 27 9.95 4.64 4.15
CA HIS A 27 11.06 4.50 3.19
C HIS A 27 10.47 4.17 1.83
N GLY A 28 10.58 5.11 0.91
CA GLY A 28 9.93 4.99 -0.39
C GLY A 28 10.75 4.22 -1.41
N ILE A 29 11.01 2.95 -1.17
CA ILE A 29 11.79 2.10 -2.07
C ILE A 29 11.00 0.82 -2.34
N GLY A 30 10.86 0.47 -3.62
CA GLY A 30 10.32 -0.82 -4.02
C GLY A 30 8.85 -1.04 -3.69
N ILE A 31 8.05 0.03 -3.67
CA ILE A 31 6.63 -0.06 -3.34
C ILE A 31 5.84 -0.26 -4.62
N ILE A 32 5.01 -1.28 -4.65
CA ILE A 32 4.15 -1.60 -5.79
C ILE A 32 2.73 -1.78 -5.29
N ILE A 33 1.81 -0.95 -5.79
CA ILE A 33 0.42 -0.99 -5.37
C ILE A 33 -0.46 -1.16 -6.60
N ASN A 34 -1.36 -2.14 -6.56
CA ASN A 34 -2.30 -2.38 -7.64
C ASN A 34 -3.24 -1.18 -7.83
N ASP A 35 -3.62 -0.93 -9.06
CA ASP A 35 -4.37 0.28 -9.46
C ASP A 35 -5.78 0.37 -8.90
N SER A 36 -6.36 -0.72 -8.43
CA SER A 36 -7.71 -0.72 -7.84
C SER A 36 -7.72 -0.68 -6.32
N THR A 37 -6.55 -0.62 -5.68
CA THR A 37 -6.44 -0.62 -4.22
C THR A 37 -7.07 0.61 -3.60
N VAL A 38 -7.67 0.44 -2.44
CA VAL A 38 -8.21 1.53 -1.62
C VAL A 38 -7.45 1.56 -0.31
N ILE A 39 -6.90 2.72 0.04
CA ILE A 39 -6.16 2.93 1.28
C ILE A 39 -6.86 4.06 2.04
N GLY A 40 -7.17 3.82 3.28
CA GLY A 40 -7.82 4.81 4.13
C GLY A 40 -6.90 5.96 4.54
N SER A 41 -7.32 6.71 5.55
CA SER A 41 -6.59 7.89 6.02
C SER A 41 -5.56 7.53 7.08
N ASN A 42 -4.50 8.32 7.15
CA ASN A 42 -3.47 8.21 8.19
C ASN A 42 -2.78 6.85 8.22
N CYS A 43 -2.57 6.25 7.06
CA CYS A 43 -1.86 5.00 6.96
C CYS A 43 -0.35 5.22 6.85
N ASN A 44 0.40 4.28 7.38
CA ASN A 44 1.85 4.24 7.24
C ASN A 44 2.22 3.04 6.41
N ILE A 45 3.00 3.25 5.36
CA ILE A 45 3.55 2.15 4.57
C ILE A 45 5.07 2.22 4.57
N SER A 46 5.68 1.10 4.35
CA SER A 46 7.13 0.96 4.43
C SER A 46 7.68 0.38 3.13
N GLN A 47 9.01 0.31 3.05
CA GLN A 47 9.69 -0.17 1.85
C GLN A 47 9.29 -1.61 1.48
N PHE A 48 9.36 -1.89 0.19
CA PHE A 48 9.09 -3.21 -0.38
C PHE A 48 7.68 -3.74 -0.12
N LEU A 49 6.72 -2.83 0.04
CA LEU A 49 5.32 -3.21 0.11
C LEU A 49 4.83 -3.61 -1.28
N THR A 50 4.13 -4.73 -1.36
CA THR A 50 3.45 -5.15 -2.58
C THR A 50 1.98 -5.38 -2.27
N ILE A 51 1.12 -4.65 -2.96
CA ILE A 51 -0.33 -4.89 -2.91
C ILE A 51 -0.74 -5.34 -4.30
N GLY A 52 -1.05 -6.61 -4.42
CA GLY A 52 -1.44 -7.20 -5.67
C GLY A 52 -2.94 -7.29 -5.85
N SER A 53 -3.35 -7.49 -7.09
CA SER A 53 -4.71 -7.88 -7.40
C SER A 53 -4.65 -8.71 -8.66
N ASN A 54 -5.41 -9.77 -8.69
CA ASN A 54 -5.36 -10.70 -9.79
C ASN A 54 -6.62 -10.72 -10.63
N ARG A 55 -7.76 -10.50 -10.05
CA ARG A 55 -9.05 -10.68 -10.74
C ARG A 55 -10.01 -9.54 -10.52
N GLY A 56 -9.50 -8.36 -10.27
CA GLY A 56 -10.32 -7.18 -10.16
C GLY A 56 -10.99 -6.97 -8.81
N THR A 57 -10.76 -7.82 -7.83
CA THR A 57 -11.24 -7.58 -6.48
C THR A 57 -10.11 -6.92 -5.69
N PRO A 58 -10.23 -5.63 -5.39
CA PRO A 58 -9.14 -4.88 -4.77
C PRO A 58 -8.94 -5.23 -3.31
N ALA A 59 -7.73 -5.00 -2.82
CA ALA A 59 -7.51 -4.92 -1.40
C ALA A 59 -8.07 -3.60 -0.87
N ILE A 60 -8.69 -3.64 0.30
CA ILE A 60 -9.24 -2.46 0.96
C ILE A 60 -8.58 -2.32 2.32
N ILE A 61 -7.88 -1.23 2.51
CA ILE A 61 -7.15 -0.96 3.75
C ILE A 61 -7.85 0.18 4.47
N GLY A 62 -8.17 -0.04 5.72
CA GLY A 62 -8.87 0.94 6.54
C GLY A 62 -8.01 2.12 6.95
N ASP A 63 -8.47 2.86 7.96
CA ASP A 63 -7.76 4.03 8.48
C ASP A 63 -6.76 3.65 9.56
N ASN A 64 -5.73 4.45 9.73
CA ASN A 64 -4.74 4.30 10.79
C ASN A 64 -4.07 2.93 10.77
N VAL A 65 -3.80 2.39 9.59
CA VAL A 65 -3.14 1.10 9.44
C VAL A 65 -1.64 1.31 9.30
N TYR A 66 -0.87 0.57 10.07
CA TYR A 66 0.57 0.52 9.92
C TYR A 66 0.97 -0.74 9.17
N ILE A 67 1.70 -0.58 8.09
CA ILE A 67 2.19 -1.70 7.28
C ILE A 67 3.71 -1.70 7.32
N GLY A 68 4.28 -2.71 7.93
CA GLY A 68 5.71 -2.86 8.06
C GLY A 68 6.41 -3.15 6.73
N PRO A 69 7.74 -3.20 6.74
CA PRO A 69 8.50 -3.45 5.52
C PRO A 69 8.31 -4.87 4.99
N SER A 70 8.45 -5.01 3.67
CA SER A 70 8.40 -6.29 2.98
C SER A 70 7.09 -7.05 3.17
N VAL A 71 5.99 -6.34 3.35
CA VAL A 71 4.67 -6.95 3.47
C VAL A 71 4.11 -7.19 2.07
N CYS A 72 3.45 -8.33 1.90
CA CYS A 72 2.74 -8.66 0.68
C CYS A 72 1.26 -8.81 1.00
N ILE A 73 0.43 -7.99 0.38
CA ILE A 73 -1.02 -8.05 0.53
C ILE A 73 -1.61 -8.55 -0.78
N VAL A 74 -2.32 -9.65 -0.71
CA VAL A 74 -2.95 -10.23 -1.90
C VAL A 74 -4.32 -9.62 -2.14
N GLU A 75 -4.90 -9.96 -3.26
CA GLU A 75 -6.22 -9.48 -3.64
C GLU A 75 -7.31 -9.93 -2.67
N ASN A 76 -8.45 -9.25 -2.74
CA ASN A 76 -9.65 -9.62 -1.98
C ASN A 76 -9.41 -9.64 -0.47
N VAL A 77 -8.59 -8.74 0.02
CA VAL A 77 -8.28 -8.64 1.44
C VAL A 77 -8.86 -7.33 1.98
N ARG A 78 -9.48 -7.40 3.14
CA ARG A 78 -9.93 -6.23 3.87
C ARG A 78 -9.17 -6.13 5.18
N ILE A 79 -8.51 -5.00 5.37
CA ILE A 79 -7.76 -4.74 6.59
C ILE A 79 -8.51 -3.67 7.37
N GLY A 80 -8.92 -4.01 8.58
CA GLY A 80 -9.69 -3.12 9.43
C GLY A 80 -8.87 -1.92 9.91
N ASN A 81 -9.58 -0.92 10.45
CA ASN A 81 -8.93 0.27 10.99
C ASN A 81 -8.02 -0.09 12.17
N ASN A 82 -7.00 0.72 12.36
CA ASN A 82 -6.09 0.60 13.50
C ASN A 82 -5.32 -0.72 13.57
N THR A 83 -5.11 -1.35 12.42
CA THR A 83 -4.38 -2.61 12.33
C THR A 83 -2.89 -2.36 12.15
N THR A 84 -2.07 -3.18 12.78
CA THR A 84 -0.63 -3.18 12.56
C THR A 84 -0.23 -4.48 11.89
N ILE A 85 0.43 -4.38 10.75
CA ILE A 85 0.91 -5.55 10.01
C ILE A 85 2.43 -5.60 10.17
N GLY A 86 2.91 -6.66 10.78
CA GLY A 86 4.34 -6.83 11.03
C GLY A 86 5.15 -7.04 9.76
N ALA A 87 6.44 -6.76 9.84
CA ALA A 87 7.36 -6.90 8.72
C ALA A 87 7.32 -8.32 8.13
N GLY A 88 7.40 -8.40 6.80
CA GLY A 88 7.47 -9.67 6.09
C GLY A 88 6.18 -10.48 6.06
N SER A 89 5.08 -9.94 6.57
CA SER A 89 3.81 -10.67 6.58
C SER A 89 3.24 -10.84 5.18
N VAL A 90 2.54 -11.94 4.98
CA VAL A 90 1.72 -12.17 3.78
C VAL A 90 0.27 -12.23 4.24
N VAL A 91 -0.54 -11.38 3.67
CA VAL A 91 -1.94 -11.24 4.08
C VAL A 91 -2.89 -11.66 2.99
#